data_74a75c52545697e5908f957823dbe141
#
_entry.id   74a75c52545697e5908f957823dbe141
#
_cell.length_a   1.000
_cell.length_b   1.000
_cell.length_c   1.000
_cell.angle_alpha   90.00
_cell.angle_beta   90.00
_cell.angle_gamma   90.00
#
_symmetry.space_group_name_H-M   'P 1'
#
loop_
_entity.id
_entity.type
_entity.pdbx_description
1 polymer ?
#
loop_
_entity_poly.entity_id
_entity_poly.type
_entity_poly.pdbx_seq_one_letter_code
_entity_poly.pdbx_strand_id
1 'polypeptide(L)'
;FSSDGTFITEFGSYGVGQGQLNSPWGMSLDNSGNLLVADHLNNRVQKFSPDGNHINTFGNDGTEAETLNHPSDITIDPDGDIYVSDWANDRVQVFDRDGIHITAVYGAAFELSKWQQQYVRGNPDVYKARRRVATLEPEKWFALPTGVAYDAKKSRLLVVDSQRWRIQIFDKLTNYSDPQFNI
;
A
#
# COMPACT_ATOMS: atom_id res chain seq x y z
N PHE A 1 21.03 13.07 -4.64
CA PHE A 1 21.52 14.25 -5.36
C PHE A 1 21.22 15.51 -4.55
N SER A 2 22.14 16.47 -4.56
CA SER A 2 21.94 17.80 -4.01
C SER A 2 21.02 18.65 -4.91
N SER A 3 20.64 19.85 -4.47
CA SER A 3 19.75 20.74 -5.23
C SER A 3 20.32 21.24 -6.57
N ASP A 4 21.64 21.15 -6.75
CA ASP A 4 22.34 21.45 -8.01
C ASP A 4 22.57 20.23 -8.90
N GLY A 5 22.05 19.04 -8.50
CA GLY A 5 22.16 17.80 -9.25
C GLY A 5 23.45 17.01 -9.01
N THR A 6 24.27 17.40 -8.02
CA THR A 6 25.48 16.65 -7.67
C THR A 6 25.09 15.34 -6.96
N PHE A 7 25.70 14.21 -7.38
CA PHE A 7 25.54 12.92 -6.72
C PHE A 7 26.05 12.99 -5.28
N ILE A 8 25.26 12.49 -4.31
CA ILE A 8 25.61 12.50 -2.89
C ILE A 8 26.11 11.13 -2.45
N THR A 9 25.26 10.11 -2.56
CA THR A 9 25.59 8.75 -2.11
C THR A 9 24.66 7.72 -2.74
N GLU A 10 25.06 6.46 -2.65
CA GLU A 10 24.24 5.30 -2.95
C GLU A 10 24.40 4.25 -1.85
N PHE A 11 23.41 3.42 -1.66
CA PHE A 11 23.47 2.28 -0.75
C PHE A 11 22.57 1.15 -1.24
N GLY A 12 22.75 -0.04 -0.66
CA GLY A 12 22.09 -1.26 -1.10
C GLY A 12 22.93 -2.02 -2.13
N SER A 13 22.64 -3.29 -2.25
CA SER A 13 23.21 -4.18 -3.27
C SER A 13 22.18 -5.26 -3.59
N TYR A 14 22.34 -5.95 -4.70
CA TYR A 14 21.47 -7.07 -5.03
C TYR A 14 21.61 -8.22 -4.01
N GLY A 15 20.48 -8.76 -3.54
CA GLY A 15 20.46 -9.94 -2.70
C GLY A 15 19.24 -10.03 -1.77
N VAL A 16 19.29 -10.98 -0.82
CA VAL A 16 18.20 -11.29 0.11
C VAL A 16 18.55 -10.96 1.58
N GLY A 17 19.79 -10.60 1.87
CA GLY A 17 20.27 -10.26 3.22
C GLY A 17 19.76 -8.89 3.69
N GLN A 18 20.11 -8.54 4.95
CA GLN A 18 19.86 -7.20 5.48
C GLN A 18 20.65 -6.15 4.69
N GLY A 19 19.98 -5.07 4.31
CA GLY A 19 20.57 -4.03 3.46
C GLY A 19 20.72 -4.39 1.99
N GLN A 20 20.41 -5.63 1.61
CA GLN A 20 20.34 -6.05 0.21
C GLN A 20 18.92 -5.94 -0.32
N LEU A 21 18.76 -5.64 -1.59
CA LEU A 21 17.47 -5.39 -2.23
C LEU A 21 17.31 -6.26 -3.50
N ASN A 22 16.08 -6.67 -3.78
CA ASN A 22 15.74 -7.37 -5.01
C ASN A 22 14.52 -6.72 -5.67
N SER A 23 14.78 -5.94 -6.73
CA SER A 23 13.75 -5.17 -7.41
C SER A 23 12.99 -4.23 -6.46
N PRO A 24 13.65 -3.25 -5.80
CA PRO A 24 12.96 -2.26 -4.96
C PRO A 24 12.04 -1.40 -5.84
N TRP A 25 10.80 -1.16 -5.39
CA TRP A 25 9.81 -0.36 -6.12
C TRP A 25 9.51 0.96 -5.42
N GLY A 26 8.57 0.94 -4.47
CA GLY A 26 8.14 2.13 -3.75
C GLY A 26 9.00 2.45 -2.54
N MET A 27 9.02 3.71 -2.13
CA MET A 27 9.75 4.15 -0.94
C MET A 27 9.10 5.36 -0.31
N SER A 28 9.29 5.54 1.00
CA SER A 28 8.81 6.67 1.77
C SER A 28 9.79 7.05 2.88
N LEU A 29 9.79 8.32 3.29
CA LEU A 29 10.54 8.79 4.44
C LEU A 29 9.64 8.86 5.67
N ASP A 30 10.14 8.39 6.82
CA ASP A 30 9.47 8.61 8.10
C ASP A 30 9.78 10.00 8.68
N ASN A 31 9.11 10.36 9.77
CA ASN A 31 9.28 11.65 10.44
C ASN A 31 10.69 11.89 11.01
N SER A 32 11.52 10.85 11.10
CA SER A 32 12.91 10.92 11.53
C SER A 32 13.89 10.97 10.36
N GLY A 33 13.39 10.98 9.13
CA GLY A 33 14.19 10.96 7.91
C GLY A 33 14.72 9.58 7.52
N ASN A 34 14.27 8.50 8.17
CA ASN A 34 14.63 7.15 7.75
C ASN A 34 13.85 6.77 6.48
N LEU A 35 14.51 6.03 5.59
CA LEU A 35 13.93 5.57 4.34
C LEU A 35 13.33 4.16 4.51
N LEU A 36 12.08 3.99 4.15
CA LEU A 36 11.43 2.69 4.02
C LEU A 36 11.34 2.32 2.54
N VAL A 37 11.69 1.08 2.22
CA VAL A 37 11.76 0.58 0.84
C VAL A 37 10.94 -0.69 0.70
N ALA A 38 10.02 -0.72 -0.27
CA ALA A 38 9.32 -1.92 -0.70
C ALA A 38 10.29 -2.80 -1.52
N ASP A 39 10.82 -3.82 -0.89
CA ASP A 39 11.77 -4.78 -1.47
C ASP A 39 10.96 -5.89 -2.16
N HIS A 40 10.44 -5.55 -3.35
CA HIS A 40 9.35 -6.20 -4.07
C HIS A 40 9.51 -7.72 -4.21
N LEU A 41 10.62 -8.17 -4.80
CA LEU A 41 10.87 -9.60 -5.03
C LEU A 41 11.37 -10.35 -3.79
N ASN A 42 11.66 -9.64 -2.70
CA ASN A 42 11.97 -10.24 -1.40
C ASN A 42 10.75 -10.27 -0.46
N ASN A 43 9.59 -9.79 -0.91
CA ASN A 43 8.33 -9.82 -0.16
C ASN A 43 8.41 -9.13 1.22
N ARG A 44 9.14 -8.03 1.33
CA ARG A 44 9.37 -7.35 2.60
C ARG A 44 9.48 -5.84 2.46
N VAL A 45 9.45 -5.14 3.58
CA VAL A 45 9.89 -3.76 3.70
C VAL A 45 11.18 -3.71 4.50
N GLN A 46 12.15 -2.92 4.05
CA GLN A 46 13.35 -2.61 4.80
C GLN A 46 13.39 -1.13 5.15
N LYS A 47 13.83 -0.83 6.38
CA LYS A 47 14.02 0.53 6.90
C LYS A 47 15.51 0.83 7.02
N PHE A 48 15.92 1.99 6.51
CA PHE A 48 17.31 2.46 6.50
C PHE A 48 17.43 3.83 7.18
N SER A 49 18.54 4.07 7.85
CA SER A 49 18.89 5.42 8.31
C SER A 49 19.18 6.36 7.13
N PRO A 50 19.24 7.70 7.36
CA PRO A 50 19.65 8.65 6.32
C PRO A 50 21.03 8.36 5.71
N ASP A 51 21.90 7.69 6.47
CA ASP A 51 23.25 7.28 6.01
C ASP A 51 23.24 5.93 5.28
N GLY A 52 22.08 5.32 5.04
CA GLY A 52 21.92 4.05 4.33
C GLY A 52 22.20 2.79 5.18
N ASN A 53 22.32 2.91 6.51
CA ASN A 53 22.48 1.75 7.38
C ASN A 53 21.11 1.08 7.60
N HIS A 54 21.06 -0.25 7.48
CA HIS A 54 19.87 -1.03 7.76
C HIS A 54 19.46 -0.89 9.24
N ILE A 55 18.17 -0.60 9.49
CA ILE A 55 17.58 -0.44 10.83
C ILE A 55 16.67 -1.63 11.14
N ASN A 56 15.71 -1.93 10.27
CA ASN A 56 14.68 -2.93 10.49
C ASN A 56 14.20 -3.57 9.19
N THR A 57 13.60 -4.76 9.31
CA THR A 57 12.92 -5.47 8.22
C THR A 57 11.62 -6.05 8.76
N PHE A 58 10.52 -5.92 8.02
CA PHE A 58 9.22 -6.48 8.38
C PHE A 58 8.41 -6.92 7.15
N GLY A 59 7.35 -7.69 7.37
CA GLY A 59 6.44 -8.16 6.34
C GLY A 59 6.78 -9.53 5.74
N ASN A 60 7.97 -10.10 6.00
CA ASN A 60 8.37 -11.41 5.48
C ASN A 60 8.35 -12.55 6.50
N ASP A 61 8.31 -12.22 7.78
CA ASP A 61 8.30 -13.17 8.89
C ASP A 61 7.03 -12.97 9.72
N GLY A 62 6.05 -13.87 9.61
CA GLY A 62 4.82 -13.75 10.38
C GLY A 62 3.77 -14.78 9.98
N THR A 63 2.55 -14.58 10.50
CA THR A 63 1.37 -15.32 10.08
C THR A 63 0.92 -14.85 8.69
N GLU A 64 0.06 -15.59 8.01
CA GLU A 64 -0.49 -15.19 6.70
C GLU A 64 -1.07 -13.76 6.71
N ALA A 65 -1.57 -13.28 7.86
CA ALA A 65 -2.08 -11.92 8.02
C ALA A 65 -0.98 -10.85 7.95
N GLU A 66 0.24 -11.16 8.36
CA GLU A 66 1.36 -10.21 8.49
C GLU A 66 2.33 -10.24 7.31
N THR A 67 2.25 -11.27 6.46
CA THR A 67 3.16 -11.42 5.31
C THR A 67 2.80 -10.49 4.17
N LEU A 68 3.83 -10.00 3.46
CA LEU A 68 3.69 -9.27 2.22
C LEU A 68 3.93 -10.18 1.01
N ASN A 69 3.28 -9.88 -0.09
CA ASN A 69 3.49 -10.56 -1.36
C ASN A 69 3.66 -9.53 -2.49
N HIS A 70 4.89 -9.34 -2.92
CA HIS A 70 5.27 -8.35 -3.91
C HIS A 70 4.83 -6.92 -3.53
N PRO A 71 5.27 -6.38 -2.36
CA PRO A 71 4.92 -5.01 -1.98
C PRO A 71 5.37 -4.02 -3.05
N SER A 72 4.48 -3.11 -3.44
CA SER A 72 4.73 -2.21 -4.57
C SER A 72 4.99 -0.76 -4.17
N ASP A 73 4.36 -0.28 -3.10
CA ASP A 73 4.51 1.11 -2.68
C ASP A 73 4.28 1.28 -1.17
N ILE A 74 4.79 2.39 -0.63
CA ILE A 74 4.74 2.71 0.80
C ILE A 74 4.39 4.18 0.99
N THR A 75 3.54 4.46 1.96
CA THR A 75 3.35 5.82 2.49
C THR A 75 3.25 5.78 4.00
N ILE A 76 3.59 6.89 4.65
CA ILE A 76 3.60 7.02 6.11
C ILE A 76 2.78 8.25 6.48
N ASP A 77 1.97 8.12 7.51
CA ASP A 77 1.18 9.23 8.01
C ASP A 77 1.89 10.01 9.14
N PRO A 78 1.35 11.16 9.60
CA PRO A 78 1.96 11.95 10.66
C PRO A 78 2.08 11.24 12.02
N ASP A 79 1.25 10.22 12.28
CA ASP A 79 1.30 9.42 13.52
C ASP A 79 2.39 8.35 13.46
N GLY A 80 2.93 8.09 12.25
CA GLY A 80 3.97 7.10 11.98
C GLY A 80 3.44 5.76 11.52
N ASP A 81 2.12 5.63 11.26
CA ASP A 81 1.56 4.42 10.69
C ASP A 81 2.00 4.25 9.24
N ILE A 82 2.42 3.05 8.90
CA ILE A 82 3.02 2.68 7.60
C ILE A 82 1.99 1.90 6.79
N TYR A 83 1.65 2.42 5.61
CA TYR A 83 0.73 1.80 4.67
C TYR A 83 1.53 1.20 3.51
N VAL A 84 1.36 -0.08 3.27
CA VAL A 84 2.09 -0.84 2.24
C VAL A 84 1.09 -1.43 1.25
N SER A 85 1.21 -1.09 -0.03
CA SER A 85 0.50 -1.79 -1.11
C SER A 85 1.03 -3.21 -1.23
N ASP A 86 0.26 -4.17 -0.76
CA ASP A 86 0.55 -5.61 -0.80
C ASP A 86 -0.03 -6.19 -2.11
N TRP A 87 0.69 -5.92 -3.21
CA TRP A 87 0.22 -6.00 -4.59
C TRP A 87 -0.43 -7.34 -4.94
N ALA A 88 0.25 -8.45 -4.71
CA ALA A 88 -0.22 -9.77 -5.10
C ALA A 88 -1.22 -10.39 -4.08
N ASN A 89 -1.50 -9.71 -2.97
CA ASN A 89 -2.50 -10.10 -1.98
C ASN A 89 -3.77 -9.23 -2.06
N ASP A 90 -3.88 -8.34 -3.05
CA ASP A 90 -5.06 -7.50 -3.29
C ASP A 90 -5.47 -6.66 -2.05
N ARG A 91 -4.48 -6.17 -1.28
CA ARG A 91 -4.73 -5.41 -0.05
C ARG A 91 -3.71 -4.30 0.18
N VAL A 92 -4.01 -3.42 1.12
CA VAL A 92 -3.04 -2.51 1.74
C VAL A 92 -2.85 -2.95 3.19
N GLN A 93 -1.63 -3.26 3.56
CA GLN A 93 -1.27 -3.59 4.94
C GLN A 93 -0.91 -2.33 5.71
N VAL A 94 -1.29 -2.27 6.99
CA VAL A 94 -0.99 -1.17 7.91
C VAL A 94 -0.13 -1.71 9.03
N PHE A 95 1.02 -1.08 9.23
CA PHE A 95 1.97 -1.38 10.31
C PHE A 95 2.18 -0.13 11.16
N ASP A 96 2.56 -0.32 12.41
CA ASP A 96 3.03 0.78 13.25
C ASP A 96 4.45 1.23 12.84
N ARG A 97 4.97 2.27 13.51
CA ARG A 97 6.31 2.83 13.27
C ARG A 97 7.46 1.84 13.44
N ASP A 98 7.24 0.77 14.19
CA ASP A 98 8.21 -0.28 14.50
C ASP A 98 8.09 -1.48 13.55
N GLY A 99 7.11 -1.45 12.63
CA GLY A 99 6.84 -2.50 11.66
C GLY A 99 5.99 -3.64 12.20
N ILE A 100 5.26 -3.42 13.32
CA ILE A 100 4.30 -4.38 13.85
C ILE A 100 2.98 -4.21 13.11
N HIS A 101 2.42 -5.32 12.63
CA HIS A 101 1.16 -5.31 11.88
C HIS A 101 -0.01 -4.86 12.75
N ILE A 102 -0.80 -3.91 12.25
CA ILE A 102 -2.01 -3.39 12.89
C ILE A 102 -3.25 -4.00 12.24
N THR A 103 -3.39 -3.85 10.92
CA THR A 103 -4.59 -4.26 10.17
C THR A 103 -4.32 -4.30 8.67
N ALA A 104 -5.33 -4.76 7.92
CA ALA A 104 -5.30 -4.70 6.46
C ALA A 104 -6.59 -4.08 5.90
N VAL A 105 -6.46 -3.32 4.80
CA VAL A 105 -7.56 -2.74 4.04
C VAL A 105 -7.68 -3.47 2.72
N TYR A 106 -8.86 -4.01 2.42
CA TYR A 106 -9.12 -4.81 1.21
C TYR A 106 -9.90 -4.05 0.12
N GLY A 107 -10.26 -2.81 0.38
CA GLY A 107 -11.12 -2.00 -0.48
C GLY A 107 -12.58 -2.03 -0.02
N ALA A 108 -13.32 -0.99 -0.39
CA ALA A 108 -14.73 -0.81 0.01
C ALA A 108 -15.54 -0.02 -1.03
N ALA A 109 -15.23 -0.14 -2.31
CA ALA A 109 -15.96 0.58 -3.35
C ALA A 109 -17.30 -0.12 -3.66
N PHE A 110 -18.33 0.24 -2.91
CA PHE A 110 -19.68 -0.32 -3.06
C PHE A 110 -20.38 0.09 -4.36
N GLU A 111 -19.91 1.15 -5.00
CA GLU A 111 -20.47 1.65 -6.25
C GLU A 111 -19.39 1.77 -7.33
N LEU A 112 -19.81 1.58 -8.58
CA LEU A 112 -18.95 1.86 -9.73
C LEU A 112 -18.62 3.35 -9.78
N SER A 113 -17.38 3.68 -10.18
CA SER A 113 -17.03 5.06 -10.50
C SER A 113 -17.97 5.64 -11.57
N LYS A 114 -18.09 6.97 -11.61
CA LYS A 114 -18.92 7.68 -12.62
C LYS A 114 -18.64 7.20 -14.05
N TRP A 115 -17.36 7.00 -14.39
CA TRP A 115 -16.94 6.56 -15.73
C TRP A 115 -17.29 5.10 -16.01
N GLN A 116 -17.10 4.22 -15.02
CA GLN A 116 -17.50 2.82 -15.13
C GLN A 116 -19.01 2.67 -15.25
N GLN A 117 -19.81 3.49 -14.54
CA GLN A 117 -21.26 3.52 -14.70
C GLN A 117 -21.66 3.94 -16.13
N GLN A 118 -21.00 4.96 -16.69
CA GLN A 118 -21.23 5.37 -18.07
C GLN A 118 -20.89 4.27 -19.07
N TYR A 119 -19.74 3.61 -18.90
CA TYR A 119 -19.32 2.50 -19.73
C TYR A 119 -20.32 1.35 -19.70
N VAL A 120 -20.74 0.91 -18.52
CA VAL A 120 -21.73 -0.17 -18.35
C VAL A 120 -23.07 0.21 -18.98
N ARG A 121 -23.54 1.46 -18.79
CA ARG A 121 -24.82 1.94 -19.38
C ARG A 121 -24.74 2.05 -20.90
N GLY A 122 -23.59 2.44 -21.43
CA GLY A 122 -23.36 2.56 -22.88
C GLY A 122 -23.13 1.23 -23.61
N ASN A 123 -22.95 0.13 -22.88
CA ASN A 123 -22.66 -1.19 -23.45
C ASN A 123 -23.70 -2.23 -23.00
N PRO A 124 -24.77 -2.47 -23.81
CA PRO A 124 -25.86 -3.36 -23.43
C PRO A 124 -25.44 -4.78 -23.06
N ASP A 125 -24.39 -5.31 -23.70
CA ASP A 125 -23.89 -6.68 -23.41
C ASP A 125 -23.14 -6.74 -22.08
N VAL A 126 -22.37 -5.72 -21.74
CA VAL A 126 -21.74 -5.58 -20.42
C VAL A 126 -22.81 -5.46 -19.34
N TYR A 127 -23.84 -4.66 -19.57
CA TYR A 127 -24.98 -4.53 -18.66
C TYR A 127 -25.70 -5.85 -18.43
N LYS A 128 -25.97 -6.62 -19.52
CA LYS A 128 -26.61 -7.95 -19.43
C LYS A 128 -25.70 -8.94 -18.71
N ALA A 129 -24.39 -8.95 -18.98
CA ALA A 129 -23.44 -9.83 -18.34
C ALA A 129 -23.39 -9.56 -16.83
N ARG A 130 -23.32 -8.27 -16.39
CA ARG A 130 -23.36 -7.92 -14.97
C ARG A 130 -24.59 -8.44 -14.25
N ARG A 131 -25.77 -8.37 -14.87
CA ARG A 131 -27.03 -8.85 -14.28
C ARG A 131 -27.09 -10.39 -14.11
N ARG A 132 -26.21 -11.13 -14.76
CA ARG A 132 -26.13 -12.61 -14.66
C ARG A 132 -25.15 -13.05 -13.58
N VAL A 133 -24.33 -12.15 -13.04
CA VAL A 133 -23.39 -12.45 -11.97
C VAL A 133 -24.15 -12.52 -10.65
N ALA A 134 -24.01 -13.64 -9.93
CA ALA A 134 -24.72 -13.88 -8.68
C ALA A 134 -24.29 -12.93 -7.56
N THR A 135 -23.01 -12.51 -7.55
CA THR A 135 -22.47 -11.53 -6.62
C THR A 135 -21.46 -10.63 -7.32
N LEU A 136 -21.53 -9.33 -7.06
CA LEU A 136 -20.56 -8.32 -7.50
C LEU A 136 -19.58 -7.96 -6.37
N GLU A 137 -19.58 -8.73 -5.29
CA GLU A 137 -18.74 -8.48 -4.12
C GLU A 137 -17.24 -8.34 -4.46
N PRO A 138 -16.65 -9.18 -5.33
CA PRO A 138 -15.25 -9.00 -5.72
C PRO A 138 -14.92 -7.65 -6.36
N GLU A 139 -15.91 -6.96 -6.94
CA GLU A 139 -15.68 -5.63 -7.53
C GLU A 139 -15.45 -4.53 -6.48
N LYS A 140 -15.83 -4.76 -5.23
CA LYS A 140 -15.64 -3.82 -4.13
C LYS A 140 -14.20 -3.79 -3.65
N TRP A 141 -13.51 -4.91 -3.74
CA TRP A 141 -12.16 -5.10 -3.24
C TRP A 141 -11.12 -4.55 -4.21
N PHE A 142 -9.92 -4.36 -3.71
CA PHE A 142 -8.80 -4.04 -4.56
C PHE A 142 -8.50 -5.19 -5.55
N ALA A 143 -7.84 -4.85 -6.64
CA ALA A 143 -7.22 -5.82 -7.52
C ALA A 143 -5.87 -5.27 -7.96
N LEU A 144 -4.80 -5.88 -7.48
CA LEU A 144 -3.41 -5.50 -7.69
C LEU A 144 -3.17 -4.01 -7.39
N PRO A 145 -3.34 -3.53 -6.14
CA PRO A 145 -3.08 -2.15 -5.78
C PRO A 145 -1.59 -1.84 -5.98
N THR A 146 -1.29 -0.80 -6.76
CA THR A 146 0.09 -0.48 -7.15
C THR A 146 0.68 0.72 -6.45
N GLY A 147 -0.15 1.59 -5.89
CA GLY A 147 0.32 2.82 -5.27
C GLY A 147 -0.51 3.23 -4.07
N VAL A 148 0.13 3.83 -3.09
CA VAL A 148 -0.49 4.43 -1.91
C VAL A 148 0.07 5.81 -1.65
N ALA A 149 -0.78 6.74 -1.20
CA ALA A 149 -0.36 8.06 -0.76
C ALA A 149 -1.21 8.51 0.43
N TYR A 150 -0.63 9.24 1.35
CA TYR A 150 -1.35 9.80 2.48
C TYR A 150 -1.48 11.32 2.37
N ASP A 151 -2.72 11.82 2.34
CA ASP A 151 -3.03 13.24 2.40
C ASP A 151 -3.14 13.67 3.87
N ALA A 152 -2.04 14.18 4.43
CA ALA A 152 -1.98 14.63 5.82
C ALA A 152 -2.92 15.79 6.13
N LYS A 153 -3.31 16.62 5.14
CA LYS A 153 -4.21 17.76 5.36
C LYS A 153 -5.65 17.33 5.60
N LYS A 154 -6.05 16.21 5.00
CA LYS A 154 -7.41 15.68 5.09
C LYS A 154 -7.49 14.36 5.86
N SER A 155 -6.36 13.87 6.37
CA SER A 155 -6.25 12.57 7.05
C SER A 155 -6.83 11.44 6.22
N ARG A 156 -6.33 11.27 4.98
CA ARG A 156 -6.85 10.33 4.01
C ARG A 156 -5.77 9.45 3.41
N LEU A 157 -6.06 8.17 3.33
CA LEU A 157 -5.30 7.22 2.52
C LEU A 157 -5.90 7.17 1.10
N LEU A 158 -5.05 7.32 0.09
CA LEU A 158 -5.39 7.15 -1.32
C LEU A 158 -4.73 5.87 -1.82
N VAL A 159 -5.47 5.02 -2.51
CA VAL A 159 -4.98 3.73 -3.04
C VAL A 159 -5.27 3.65 -4.53
N VAL A 160 -4.23 3.40 -5.32
CA VAL A 160 -4.34 3.15 -6.77
C VAL A 160 -4.74 1.69 -6.98
N ASP A 161 -5.99 1.45 -7.33
CA ASP A 161 -6.60 0.13 -7.58
C ASP A 161 -6.49 -0.19 -9.09
N SER A 162 -5.31 -0.68 -9.50
CA SER A 162 -4.88 -0.68 -10.91
C SER A 162 -5.74 -1.52 -11.82
N GLN A 163 -6.07 -2.74 -11.46
CA GLN A 163 -6.90 -3.64 -12.28
C GLN A 163 -8.38 -3.22 -12.30
N ARG A 164 -8.77 -2.30 -11.43
CA ARG A 164 -10.11 -1.71 -11.36
C ARG A 164 -10.19 -0.31 -11.98
N TRP A 165 -9.05 0.23 -12.47
CA TRP A 165 -8.96 1.55 -13.11
C TRP A 165 -9.58 2.66 -12.26
N ARG A 166 -9.28 2.66 -10.95
CA ARG A 166 -9.83 3.63 -10.00
C ARG A 166 -8.83 3.97 -8.90
N ILE A 167 -9.11 5.05 -8.20
CA ILE A 167 -8.49 5.39 -6.94
C ILE A 167 -9.55 5.26 -5.86
N GLN A 168 -9.26 4.53 -4.80
CA GLN A 168 -10.09 4.49 -3.60
C GLN A 168 -9.49 5.40 -2.53
N ILE A 169 -10.36 6.12 -1.81
CA ILE A 169 -9.96 7.10 -0.79
C ILE A 169 -10.64 6.70 0.52
N PHE A 170 -9.85 6.57 1.57
CA PHE A 170 -10.29 6.18 2.91
C PHE A 170 -9.98 7.29 3.89
N ASP A 171 -10.95 7.73 4.68
CA ASP A 171 -10.71 8.64 5.79
C ASP A 171 -10.07 7.86 6.95
N LYS A 172 -8.93 8.34 7.47
CA LYS A 172 -8.35 7.78 8.70
C LYS A 172 -9.19 8.24 9.88
N LEU A 173 -9.63 7.31 10.72
CA LEU A 173 -10.28 7.64 11.98
C LEU A 173 -9.23 8.27 12.91
N THR A 174 -9.52 9.47 13.41
CA THR A 174 -8.61 10.23 14.28
C THR A 174 -8.89 10.03 15.75
N ASN A 175 -9.95 9.31 16.11
CA ASN A 175 -10.38 9.10 17.50
C ASN A 175 -10.43 7.59 17.81
N TYR A 176 -9.30 7.05 18.27
CA TYR A 176 -9.15 5.63 18.64
C TYR A 176 -9.54 5.33 20.09
N SER A 177 -10.44 6.12 20.69
CA SER A 177 -10.83 5.97 22.09
C SER A 177 -11.59 4.67 22.42
N ASP A 178 -12.11 3.98 21.41
CA ASP A 178 -12.74 2.67 21.59
C ASP A 178 -11.98 1.61 20.79
N PRO A 179 -11.50 0.51 21.44
CA PRO A 179 -10.96 -0.62 20.72
C PRO A 179 -12.05 -1.18 19.81
N GLN A 180 -11.85 -1.10 18.51
CA GLN A 180 -12.75 -1.72 17.55
C GLN A 180 -12.54 -3.24 17.63
N PHE A 181 -13.33 -3.90 18.47
CA PHE A 181 -13.52 -5.33 18.37
C PHE A 181 -14.35 -5.60 17.11
N ASN A 182 -13.71 -5.89 16.01
CA ASN A 182 -14.39 -6.52 14.89
C ASN A 182 -14.74 -7.95 15.30
N ILE A 183 -15.99 -8.14 15.70
CA ILE A 183 -16.62 -9.46 15.87
C ILE A 183 -17.02 -9.98 14.49
#